data_2f040a329552dbeb5029312dbf088e56
#
_entry.id   2f040a329552dbeb5029312dbf088e56
#
_cell.length_a   1.000
_cell.length_b   1.000
_cell.length_c   1.000
_cell.angle_alpha   90.00
_cell.angle_beta   90.00
_cell.angle_gamma   90.00
#
_symmetry.space_group_name_H-M   'P 1'
#
loop_
_entity.id
_entity.type
_entity.pdbx_description
1 polymer ?
#
loop_
_entity_poly.entity_id
_entity_poly.type
_entity_poly.pdbx_seq_one_letter_code
_entity_poly.pdbx_strand_id
1 'polypeptide(L)'
;MKKTILIGALALVLGACSEQMKENSNVIQVDIENAQPMNLADFVESIQLVPLETTDESLIKRIERMVIQDGKVYIQNDWQDVLVFDENGKFLLSTAKRLGQGPEDYLMMTSMDITDDGLISIYTGSLIREYDMNLNLVNSYFPQLPDSIHNAQEMRKHIKLNKDTYLFRDYQYTSYYSVSKDSVFGIKHEHYHPKSCAIVNNLRLLEHEGEIYFSPSYICDTLYRVNTAEHRMEPVIAFHSEEDINLDEMPDGMTFQYYVEYMMNTEKMFMLDKVHLPHADFCFMANVKDKKGGVVYRDKHGKVKVYYHKDTQTFPVPNTVYENKLVFAAMPEHIEKMDMTLVDAESLERIKDLKEDDNQVLVIYTLKD
;
A
#
# COMPACT_ATOMS: atom_id res chain seq x y z
N MET A 1 27.65 -9.34 -59.27
CA MET A 1 27.85 -10.00 -57.97
C MET A 1 27.06 -9.25 -56.93
N LYS A 2 26.06 -9.88 -56.38
CA LYS A 2 25.05 -9.28 -55.51
C LYS A 2 25.62 -9.08 -54.09
N LYS A 3 25.58 -7.86 -53.57
CA LYS A 3 25.71 -7.61 -52.13
C LYS A 3 24.31 -7.50 -51.56
N THR A 4 23.88 -8.53 -50.90
CA THR A 4 22.63 -8.54 -50.12
C THR A 4 22.89 -7.87 -48.78
N ILE A 5 22.18 -6.82 -48.53
CA ILE A 5 22.19 -6.05 -47.27
C ILE A 5 21.34 -6.83 -46.28
N LEU A 6 21.95 -7.24 -45.19
CA LEU A 6 21.28 -7.80 -44.00
C LEU A 6 20.94 -6.62 -43.06
N ILE A 7 19.79 -6.03 -43.26
CA ILE A 7 19.17 -5.08 -42.29
C ILE A 7 17.83 -5.71 -41.90
N GLY A 8 17.77 -6.28 -40.76
CA GLY A 8 16.53 -6.84 -40.26
C GLY A 8 16.77 -7.72 -39.05
N ALA A 9 16.88 -7.16 -37.87
CA ALA A 9 16.58 -7.78 -36.57
C ALA A 9 17.15 -6.93 -35.41
N LEU A 10 16.67 -5.68 -35.23
CA LEU A 10 16.92 -4.95 -34.01
C LEU A 10 15.73 -4.04 -33.58
N ALA A 11 14.53 -4.41 -33.99
CA ALA A 11 13.33 -3.63 -33.67
C ALA A 11 12.23 -4.47 -32.97
N LEU A 12 12.58 -5.60 -32.34
CA LEU A 12 11.60 -6.53 -31.79
C LEU A 12 11.85 -6.89 -30.30
N VAL A 13 12.58 -6.07 -29.54
CA VAL A 13 12.84 -6.37 -28.14
C VAL A 13 12.13 -5.39 -27.17
N LEU A 14 11.58 -4.29 -27.63
CA LEU A 14 10.90 -3.31 -26.77
C LEU A 14 9.39 -3.53 -26.63
N GLY A 15 8.79 -4.38 -27.50
CA GLY A 15 7.37 -4.76 -27.38
C GLY A 15 7.10 -6.03 -26.58
N ALA A 16 8.13 -6.81 -26.26
CA ALA A 16 7.94 -8.14 -25.69
C ALA A 16 7.53 -8.15 -24.20
N CYS A 17 7.80 -7.09 -23.45
CA CYS A 17 7.39 -7.05 -22.03
C CYS A 17 5.89 -6.78 -21.86
N SER A 18 5.28 -5.95 -22.71
CA SER A 18 3.85 -5.69 -22.64
C SER A 18 3.01 -6.82 -23.24
N GLU A 19 3.51 -7.53 -24.25
CA GLU A 19 2.81 -8.68 -24.86
C GLU A 19 2.95 -9.96 -24.03
N GLN A 20 4.11 -10.22 -23.40
CA GLN A 20 4.26 -11.36 -22.49
C GLN A 20 3.48 -11.18 -21.18
N MET A 21 3.26 -9.95 -20.71
CA MET A 21 2.38 -9.70 -19.56
C MET A 21 0.91 -9.95 -19.88
N LYS A 22 0.46 -9.74 -21.12
CA LYS A 22 -0.93 -10.01 -21.52
C LYS A 22 -1.29 -11.50 -21.62
N GLU A 23 -0.35 -12.38 -21.82
CA GLU A 23 -0.63 -13.83 -21.91
C GLU A 23 -0.75 -14.54 -20.55
N ASN A 24 -0.25 -13.95 -19.45
CA ASN A 24 -0.23 -14.59 -18.13
C ASN A 24 -0.92 -13.78 -17.01
N SER A 25 -1.43 -12.60 -17.27
CA SER A 25 -2.12 -11.80 -16.25
C SER A 25 -3.64 -11.95 -16.36
N ASN A 26 -4.30 -12.08 -15.21
CA ASN A 26 -5.75 -11.98 -15.10
C ASN A 26 -6.16 -10.53 -15.39
N VAL A 27 -6.47 -10.19 -16.63
CA VAL A 27 -6.90 -8.84 -16.99
C VAL A 27 -8.40 -8.70 -16.78
N ILE A 28 -8.77 -7.79 -15.89
CA ILE A 28 -10.18 -7.41 -15.64
C ILE A 28 -10.48 -6.20 -16.52
N GLN A 29 -11.47 -6.34 -17.39
CA GLN A 29 -11.99 -5.22 -18.15
C GLN A 29 -12.93 -4.41 -17.25
N VAL A 30 -12.67 -3.11 -17.12
CA VAL A 30 -13.39 -2.20 -16.24
C VAL A 30 -14.28 -1.29 -17.07
N ASP A 31 -15.58 -1.43 -16.92
CA ASP A 31 -16.59 -0.61 -17.58
C ASP A 31 -17.03 0.51 -16.63
N ILE A 32 -16.34 1.66 -16.72
CA ILE A 32 -16.58 2.82 -15.86
C ILE A 32 -17.90 3.52 -16.25
N GLU A 33 -18.28 3.52 -17.54
CA GLU A 33 -19.49 4.18 -18.02
C GLU A 33 -20.75 3.56 -17.40
N ASN A 34 -20.74 2.26 -17.16
CA ASN A 34 -21.85 1.53 -16.55
C ASN A 34 -21.69 1.30 -15.04
N ALA A 35 -20.84 2.09 -14.37
CA ALA A 35 -20.67 2.04 -12.93
C ALA A 35 -21.99 2.27 -12.19
N GLN A 36 -22.22 1.50 -11.14
CA GLN A 36 -23.42 1.54 -10.31
C GLN A 36 -23.16 2.38 -9.04
N PRO A 37 -24.21 2.91 -8.41
CA PRO A 37 -24.07 3.50 -7.09
C PRO A 37 -23.53 2.48 -6.08
N MET A 38 -22.60 2.90 -5.22
CA MET A 38 -22.03 2.05 -4.18
C MET A 38 -23.14 1.39 -3.35
N ASN A 39 -23.00 0.08 -3.16
CA ASN A 39 -23.79 -0.71 -2.25
C ASN A 39 -22.87 -1.66 -1.49
N LEU A 40 -22.45 -1.27 -0.29
CA LEU A 40 -21.52 -2.06 0.54
C LEU A 40 -22.07 -3.47 0.83
N ALA A 41 -23.38 -3.61 0.97
CA ALA A 41 -24.00 -4.90 1.20
C ALA A 41 -23.83 -5.93 0.06
N ASP A 42 -23.30 -5.54 -1.08
CA ASP A 42 -22.98 -6.48 -2.15
C ASP A 42 -21.77 -7.37 -1.85
N PHE A 43 -20.81 -6.86 -1.07
CA PHE A 43 -19.55 -7.56 -0.79
C PHE A 43 -19.10 -7.46 0.67
N VAL A 44 -19.68 -6.56 1.48
CA VAL A 44 -19.42 -6.46 2.92
C VAL A 44 -20.50 -7.22 3.68
N GLU A 45 -20.08 -8.06 4.62
CA GLU A 45 -20.95 -8.78 5.55
C GLU A 45 -21.28 -7.94 6.77
N SER A 46 -20.23 -7.36 7.39
CA SER A 46 -20.38 -6.55 8.60
C SER A 46 -19.27 -5.48 8.68
N ILE A 47 -19.55 -4.45 9.46
CA ILE A 47 -18.62 -3.36 9.76
C ILE A 47 -18.42 -3.30 11.27
N GLN A 48 -17.16 -3.38 11.71
CA GLN A 48 -16.75 -3.14 13.08
C GLN A 48 -16.08 -1.78 13.18
N LEU A 49 -16.40 -1.04 14.26
CA LEU A 49 -15.77 0.25 14.57
C LEU A 49 -14.97 0.12 15.88
N VAL A 50 -13.69 0.49 15.81
CA VAL A 50 -12.78 0.44 16.96
C VAL A 50 -12.14 1.81 17.14
N PRO A 51 -12.66 2.67 18.04
CA PRO A 51 -12.02 3.93 18.38
C PRO A 51 -10.63 3.68 18.97
N LEU A 52 -9.62 4.40 18.48
CA LEU A 52 -8.27 4.34 19.04
C LEU A 52 -8.17 5.31 20.21
N GLU A 53 -7.69 4.82 21.35
CA GLU A 53 -7.59 5.61 22.59
C GLU A 53 -6.77 6.88 22.36
N THR A 54 -7.34 8.02 22.79
CA THR A 54 -6.73 9.34 22.66
C THR A 54 -6.11 9.76 23.99
N THR A 55 -4.79 9.89 23.98
CA THR A 55 -4.00 10.46 25.09
C THR A 55 -2.87 11.31 24.53
N ASP A 56 -2.19 12.09 25.36
CA ASP A 56 -1.01 12.85 24.93
C ASP A 56 0.09 11.96 24.32
N GLU A 57 0.20 10.69 24.76
CA GLU A 57 1.20 9.72 24.28
C GLU A 57 0.74 8.94 23.05
N SER A 58 -0.55 8.90 22.75
CA SER A 58 -1.14 8.10 21.68
C SER A 58 -1.69 8.91 20.51
N LEU A 59 -1.49 10.23 20.49
CA LEU A 59 -2.06 11.11 19.49
C LEU A 59 -1.51 10.77 18.08
N ILE A 60 -2.41 10.40 17.17
CA ILE A 60 -2.09 10.06 15.80
C ILE A 60 -2.10 11.33 14.95
N LYS A 61 -0.95 11.67 14.36
CA LYS A 61 -0.79 12.79 13.44
C LYS A 61 -1.12 12.41 12.01
N ARG A 62 -0.50 11.33 11.55
CA ARG A 62 -0.67 10.79 10.19
C ARG A 62 -0.30 9.32 10.17
N ILE A 63 -1.16 8.50 9.59
CA ILE A 63 -0.90 7.07 9.40
C ILE A 63 -0.13 6.88 8.10
N GLU A 64 1.16 6.53 8.20
CA GLU A 64 2.02 6.20 7.06
C GLU A 64 1.97 4.71 6.70
N ARG A 65 1.85 3.87 7.71
CA ARG A 65 1.68 2.42 7.58
C ARG A 65 0.91 1.88 8.77
N MET A 66 0.14 0.86 8.53
CA MET A 66 -0.57 0.09 9.55
C MET A 66 -0.27 -1.40 9.35
N VAL A 67 0.03 -2.10 10.43
CA VAL A 67 0.18 -3.56 10.47
C VAL A 67 -0.70 -4.08 11.60
N ILE A 68 -1.42 -5.18 11.36
CA ILE A 68 -2.18 -5.89 12.39
C ILE A 68 -1.58 -7.28 12.53
N GLN A 69 -1.10 -7.59 13.73
CA GLN A 69 -0.46 -8.86 14.04
C GLN A 69 -0.67 -9.22 15.50
N ASP A 70 -1.00 -10.48 15.78
CA ASP A 70 -1.18 -11.02 17.12
C ASP A 70 -2.11 -10.19 18.02
N GLY A 71 -3.26 -9.76 17.46
CA GLY A 71 -4.26 -8.96 18.17
C GLY A 71 -3.80 -7.55 18.52
N LYS A 72 -2.78 -7.04 17.85
CA LYS A 72 -2.29 -5.67 18.03
C LYS A 72 -2.30 -4.90 16.73
N VAL A 73 -2.53 -3.60 16.84
CA VAL A 73 -2.49 -2.65 15.75
C VAL A 73 -1.25 -1.77 15.91
N TYR A 74 -0.36 -1.83 14.95
CA TYR A 74 0.86 -1.05 14.88
C TYR A 74 0.70 0.05 13.84
N ILE A 75 0.91 1.30 14.23
CA ILE A 75 0.74 2.46 13.37
C ILE A 75 2.05 3.23 13.29
N GLN A 76 2.62 3.34 12.10
CA GLN A 76 3.66 4.32 11.83
C GLN A 76 3.01 5.70 11.83
N ASN A 77 3.29 6.46 12.88
CA ASN A 77 2.74 7.78 13.12
C ASN A 77 3.68 8.84 12.57
N ASP A 78 3.38 9.29 11.36
CA ASP A 78 4.26 10.18 10.60
C ASP A 78 5.67 9.55 10.44
N TRP A 79 6.71 10.32 10.58
CA TRP A 79 8.11 9.88 10.47
C TRP A 79 8.78 9.76 11.84
N GLN A 80 7.99 9.77 12.91
CA GLN A 80 8.50 9.90 14.27
C GLN A 80 8.47 8.60 15.05
N ASP A 81 7.31 8.00 15.22
CA ASP A 81 7.13 6.88 16.15
C ASP A 81 6.15 5.82 15.63
N VAL A 82 6.19 4.68 16.27
CA VAL A 82 5.21 3.62 16.12
C VAL A 82 4.32 3.63 17.35
N LEU A 83 3.02 3.82 17.14
CA LEU A 83 2.00 3.65 18.16
C LEU A 83 1.46 2.23 18.11
N VAL A 84 1.29 1.61 19.26
CA VAL A 84 0.76 0.25 19.37
C VAL A 84 -0.51 0.29 20.21
N PHE A 85 -1.57 -0.31 19.66
CA PHE A 85 -2.86 -0.49 20.31
C PHE A 85 -3.21 -1.98 20.38
N ASP A 86 -4.08 -2.36 21.32
CA ASP A 86 -4.69 -3.69 21.29
C ASP A 86 -5.87 -3.75 20.29
N GLU A 87 -6.45 -4.93 20.14
CA GLU A 87 -7.59 -5.18 19.24
C GLU A 87 -8.85 -4.38 19.57
N ASN A 88 -8.95 -3.83 20.80
CA ASN A 88 -10.04 -2.98 21.27
C ASN A 88 -9.74 -1.49 21.13
N GLY A 89 -8.59 -1.12 20.56
CA GLY A 89 -8.15 0.23 20.34
C GLY A 89 -7.49 0.87 21.56
N LYS A 90 -7.22 0.11 22.65
CA LYS A 90 -6.54 0.62 23.84
C LYS A 90 -5.05 0.80 23.55
N PHE A 91 -4.52 1.96 23.91
CA PHE A 91 -3.10 2.28 23.78
C PHE A 91 -2.21 1.40 24.66
N LEU A 92 -1.14 0.85 24.07
CA LEU A 92 -0.19 -0.01 24.77
C LEU A 92 1.18 0.66 24.94
N LEU A 93 1.75 1.21 23.87
CA LEU A 93 3.05 1.88 23.91
C LEU A 93 3.28 2.77 22.69
N SER A 94 4.26 3.69 22.82
CA SER A 94 4.85 4.44 21.71
C SER A 94 6.36 4.29 21.71
N THR A 95 6.95 4.11 20.52
CA THR A 95 8.40 4.12 20.34
C THR A 95 9.00 5.53 20.44
N ALA A 96 8.20 6.57 20.66
CA ALA A 96 8.67 7.95 20.94
C ALA A 96 9.69 8.00 22.09
N LYS A 97 9.63 7.05 23.03
CA LYS A 97 10.62 6.90 24.10
C LYS A 97 12.05 6.57 23.60
N ARG A 98 12.16 6.16 22.35
CA ARG A 98 13.42 5.88 21.64
C ARG A 98 13.80 6.96 20.61
N LEU A 99 13.06 8.08 20.58
CA LEU A 99 13.47 9.25 19.80
C LEU A 99 14.60 9.98 20.52
N GLY A 100 15.80 10.01 19.91
CA GLY A 100 16.95 10.63 20.53
C GLY A 100 18.25 10.37 19.78
N GLN A 101 19.38 10.76 20.40
CA GLN A 101 20.73 10.60 19.87
C GLN A 101 21.54 9.54 20.64
N GLY A 102 20.90 8.78 21.49
CA GLY A 102 21.54 7.68 22.22
C GLY A 102 21.92 6.52 21.29
N PRO A 103 22.80 5.63 21.76
CA PRO A 103 23.31 4.53 20.93
C PRO A 103 22.22 3.53 20.51
N GLU A 104 21.12 3.48 21.25
CA GLU A 104 19.96 2.63 20.96
C GLU A 104 18.75 3.40 20.40
N ASP A 105 18.89 4.73 20.23
CA ASP A 105 17.81 5.60 19.81
C ASP A 105 17.85 5.85 18.31
N TYR A 106 16.75 6.40 17.75
CA TYR A 106 16.68 6.87 16.37
C TYR A 106 16.14 8.31 16.33
N LEU A 107 16.48 9.06 15.28
CA LEU A 107 16.02 10.46 15.12
C LEU A 107 14.73 10.56 14.35
N MET A 108 14.57 9.72 13.35
CA MET A 108 13.38 9.62 12.48
C MET A 108 13.35 8.24 11.86
N MET A 109 12.18 7.85 11.39
CA MET A 109 12.02 6.63 10.63
C MET A 109 11.47 6.93 9.23
N THR A 110 11.86 6.12 8.26
CA THR A 110 11.29 6.15 6.91
C THR A 110 10.29 5.04 6.70
N SER A 111 10.44 3.95 7.45
CA SER A 111 9.56 2.78 7.38
C SER A 111 9.58 2.01 8.68
N MET A 112 8.45 1.37 8.99
CA MET A 112 8.36 0.36 10.03
C MET A 112 7.88 -0.98 9.45
N ASP A 113 8.18 -2.04 10.15
CA ASP A 113 7.64 -3.38 9.93
C ASP A 113 7.52 -4.14 11.25
N ILE A 114 6.70 -5.17 11.27
CA ILE A 114 6.59 -6.08 12.43
C ILE A 114 7.07 -7.44 11.99
N THR A 115 8.10 -7.93 12.67
CA THR A 115 8.72 -9.20 12.32
C THR A 115 7.87 -10.39 12.78
N ASP A 116 8.07 -11.57 12.21
CA ASP A 116 7.35 -12.81 12.58
C ASP A 116 7.47 -13.13 14.08
N ASP A 117 8.57 -12.74 14.73
CA ASP A 117 8.83 -12.89 16.15
C ASP A 117 8.35 -11.70 17.00
N GLY A 118 7.56 -10.80 16.40
CA GLY A 118 6.86 -9.69 17.08
C GLY A 118 7.75 -8.51 17.45
N LEU A 119 8.93 -8.35 16.82
CA LEU A 119 9.77 -7.17 17.02
C LEU A 119 9.29 -6.01 16.16
N ILE A 120 9.34 -4.80 16.71
CA ILE A 120 9.11 -3.56 15.97
C ILE A 120 10.39 -3.22 15.21
N SER A 121 10.39 -3.41 13.89
CA SER A 121 11.50 -3.10 13.01
C SER A 121 11.36 -1.68 12.46
N ILE A 122 12.33 -0.83 12.73
CA ILE A 122 12.38 0.57 12.32
C ILE A 122 13.56 0.77 11.37
N TYR A 123 13.28 1.30 10.17
CA TYR A 123 14.30 1.71 9.21
C TYR A 123 14.42 3.22 9.17
N THR A 124 15.65 3.73 9.35
CA THR A 124 15.94 5.18 9.46
C THR A 124 16.51 5.78 8.17
N GLY A 125 16.44 5.04 7.05
CA GLY A 125 17.11 5.40 5.79
C GLY A 125 18.52 4.81 5.64
N SER A 126 19.16 4.42 6.73
CA SER A 126 20.48 3.78 6.70
C SER A 126 20.64 2.64 7.71
N LEU A 127 19.86 2.64 8.76
CA LEU A 127 19.96 1.72 9.89
C LEU A 127 18.63 1.04 10.15
N ILE A 128 18.64 -0.28 10.34
CA ILE A 128 17.49 -1.04 10.85
C ILE A 128 17.72 -1.22 12.34
N ARG A 129 16.70 -0.97 13.14
CA ARG A 129 16.64 -1.26 14.56
C ARG A 129 15.41 -2.08 14.88
N GLU A 130 15.58 -3.16 15.60
CA GLU A 130 14.50 -4.00 16.06
C GLU A 130 14.38 -3.93 17.57
N TYR A 131 13.18 -3.57 18.03
CA TYR A 131 12.85 -3.43 19.46
C TYR A 131 11.82 -4.45 19.86
N ASP A 132 11.95 -4.98 21.10
CA ASP A 132 10.88 -5.75 21.72
C ASP A 132 9.74 -4.86 22.23
N MET A 133 8.68 -5.46 22.74
CA MET A 133 7.51 -4.75 23.31
C MET A 133 7.81 -3.98 24.60
N ASN A 134 9.01 -4.11 25.18
CA ASN A 134 9.50 -3.28 26.28
C ASN A 134 10.41 -2.16 25.78
N LEU A 135 10.54 -2.02 24.45
CA LEU A 135 11.43 -1.08 23.77
C LEU A 135 12.92 -1.34 24.03
N ASN A 136 13.33 -2.55 24.40
CA ASN A 136 14.73 -2.92 24.41
C ASN A 136 15.21 -3.15 22.98
N LEU A 137 16.37 -2.59 22.62
CA LEU A 137 17.00 -2.87 21.34
C LEU A 137 17.48 -4.33 21.32
N VAL A 138 16.93 -5.12 20.40
CA VAL A 138 17.27 -6.54 20.22
C VAL A 138 18.33 -6.69 19.13
N ASN A 139 18.12 -6.03 17.99
CA ASN A 139 19.01 -6.11 16.85
C ASN A 139 19.24 -4.74 16.22
N SER A 140 20.40 -4.58 15.58
CA SER A 140 20.74 -3.39 14.79
C SER A 140 21.56 -3.81 13.59
N TYR A 141 21.16 -3.36 12.39
CA TYR A 141 21.80 -3.70 11.12
C TYR A 141 22.04 -2.43 10.30
N PHE A 142 23.12 -2.41 9.55
CA PHE A 142 23.52 -1.29 8.70
C PHE A 142 23.61 -1.72 7.23
N PRO A 143 22.47 -1.85 6.52
CA PRO A 143 22.48 -2.22 5.11
C PRO A 143 23.20 -1.17 4.28
N GLN A 144 24.41 -1.48 3.81
CA GLN A 144 25.15 -0.59 2.92
C GLN A 144 24.59 -0.72 1.50
N LEU A 145 23.82 0.27 1.12
CA LEU A 145 23.25 0.36 -0.23
C LEU A 145 24.27 1.00 -1.17
N PRO A 146 24.40 0.52 -2.42
CA PRO A 146 25.29 1.13 -3.40
C PRO A 146 24.94 2.60 -3.64
N ASP A 147 25.97 3.42 -3.89
CA ASP A 147 25.82 4.87 -4.13
C ASP A 147 24.85 5.20 -5.27
N SER A 148 24.73 4.32 -6.26
CA SER A 148 23.77 4.46 -7.38
C SER A 148 22.29 4.47 -6.95
N ILE A 149 22.00 4.03 -5.72
CA ILE A 149 20.66 3.99 -5.14
C ILE A 149 20.55 4.89 -3.90
N HIS A 150 21.61 5.60 -3.53
CA HIS A 150 21.62 6.45 -2.33
C HIS A 150 20.62 7.62 -2.36
N ASN A 151 20.33 8.16 -3.52
CA ASN A 151 19.39 9.30 -3.65
C ASN A 151 17.93 8.94 -3.35
N ALA A 152 17.62 7.65 -3.20
CA ALA A 152 16.27 7.16 -2.88
C ALA A 152 16.13 6.70 -1.42
N GLN A 153 17.13 6.92 -0.56
CA GLN A 153 17.13 6.40 0.83
C GLN A 153 15.99 6.93 1.69
N GLU A 154 15.56 8.16 1.45
CA GLU A 154 14.58 8.83 2.30
C GLU A 154 13.16 8.25 2.18
N MET A 155 12.87 7.47 1.13
CA MET A 155 11.51 7.00 0.85
C MET A 155 11.38 5.47 0.73
N ARG A 156 12.32 4.71 1.29
CA ARG A 156 12.26 3.27 1.20
C ARG A 156 11.30 2.67 2.21
N LYS A 157 10.55 1.70 1.73
CA LYS A 157 9.82 0.77 2.59
C LYS A 157 10.66 -0.50 2.76
N HIS A 158 10.56 -1.13 3.92
CA HIS A 158 11.21 -2.41 4.18
C HIS A 158 10.22 -3.40 4.77
N ILE A 159 10.47 -4.67 4.53
CA ILE A 159 9.78 -5.81 5.13
C ILE A 159 10.82 -6.87 5.47
N LYS A 160 10.70 -7.48 6.64
CA LYS A 160 11.51 -8.64 7.02
C LYS A 160 10.87 -9.91 6.45
N LEU A 161 11.46 -10.48 5.41
CA LEU A 161 10.93 -11.68 4.74
C LEU A 161 11.13 -12.96 5.56
N ASN A 162 12.19 -13.00 6.34
CA ASN A 162 12.56 -14.12 7.20
C ASN A 162 13.70 -13.68 8.15
N LYS A 163 14.22 -14.60 8.95
CA LYS A 163 15.30 -14.30 9.93
C LYS A 163 16.57 -13.71 9.34
N ASP A 164 16.86 -13.96 8.05
CA ASP A 164 18.09 -13.53 7.39
C ASP A 164 17.86 -12.42 6.35
N THR A 165 16.65 -12.18 5.87
CA THR A 165 16.44 -11.37 4.67
C THR A 165 15.44 -10.27 4.88
N TYR A 166 15.84 -9.05 4.51
CA TYR A 166 14.97 -7.90 4.34
C TYR A 166 14.77 -7.58 2.88
N LEU A 167 13.55 -7.24 2.50
CA LEU A 167 13.20 -6.60 1.25
C LEU A 167 13.21 -5.08 1.45
N PHE A 168 13.86 -4.36 0.56
CA PHE A 168 13.75 -2.91 0.44
C PHE A 168 13.12 -2.53 -0.87
N ARG A 169 12.22 -1.58 -0.82
CA ARG A 169 11.55 -1.04 -1.98
C ARG A 169 11.55 0.48 -1.94
N ASP A 170 11.97 1.11 -3.04
CA ASP A 170 11.74 2.51 -3.33
C ASP A 170 10.95 2.68 -4.65
N TYR A 171 10.87 3.88 -5.19
CA TYR A 171 10.12 4.16 -6.43
C TYR A 171 10.64 3.42 -7.65
N GLN A 172 11.94 3.14 -7.71
CA GLN A 172 12.60 2.62 -8.89
C GLN A 172 13.28 1.27 -8.67
N TYR A 173 13.68 0.99 -7.41
CA TYR A 173 14.50 -0.17 -7.12
C TYR A 173 13.85 -1.10 -6.09
N THR A 174 14.04 -2.37 -6.34
CA THR A 174 13.89 -3.44 -5.35
C THR A 174 15.27 -3.97 -5.00
N SER A 175 15.53 -4.20 -3.74
CA SER A 175 16.78 -4.80 -3.26
C SER A 175 16.54 -5.62 -2.01
N TYR A 176 17.46 -6.53 -1.73
CA TYR A 176 17.39 -7.42 -0.56
C TYR A 176 18.66 -7.25 0.26
N TYR A 177 18.54 -7.40 1.57
CA TYR A 177 19.67 -7.41 2.49
C TYR A 177 19.70 -8.72 3.25
N SER A 178 20.87 -9.40 3.23
CA SER A 178 21.11 -10.61 4.02
C SER A 178 21.84 -10.23 5.31
N VAL A 179 21.22 -10.57 6.45
CA VAL A 179 21.80 -10.33 7.79
C VAL A 179 23.06 -11.16 7.99
N SER A 180 23.03 -12.45 7.65
CA SER A 180 24.17 -13.35 7.86
C SER A 180 25.38 -13.02 6.99
N LYS A 181 25.16 -12.43 5.81
CA LYS A 181 26.21 -12.04 4.87
C LYS A 181 26.61 -10.56 5.01
N ASP A 182 25.84 -9.80 5.79
CA ASP A 182 25.97 -8.35 5.92
C ASP A 182 26.12 -7.65 4.54
N SER A 183 25.23 -7.99 3.62
CA SER A 183 25.34 -7.51 2.24
C SER A 183 23.99 -7.31 1.55
N VAL A 184 23.93 -6.29 0.71
CA VAL A 184 22.81 -6.03 -0.19
C VAL A 184 22.99 -6.82 -1.48
N PHE A 185 21.91 -7.41 -1.98
CA PHE A 185 21.90 -8.21 -3.20
C PHE A 185 20.57 -8.07 -3.96
N GLY A 186 20.48 -8.70 -5.13
CA GLY A 186 19.24 -8.76 -5.92
C GLY A 186 18.68 -7.40 -6.31
N ILE A 187 19.56 -6.41 -6.51
CA ILE A 187 19.16 -5.05 -6.89
C ILE A 187 18.56 -5.10 -8.28
N LYS A 188 17.31 -4.68 -8.40
CA LYS A 188 16.60 -4.57 -9.68
C LYS A 188 16.04 -3.18 -9.85
N HIS A 189 16.23 -2.64 -11.03
CA HIS A 189 15.52 -1.45 -11.47
C HIS A 189 14.19 -1.90 -12.06
N GLU A 190 13.10 -1.44 -11.46
CA GLU A 190 11.75 -1.82 -11.87
C GLU A 190 11.19 -0.74 -12.81
N HIS A 191 11.04 -1.11 -14.07
CA HIS A 191 10.43 -0.24 -15.07
C HIS A 191 8.98 -0.66 -15.26
N TYR A 192 8.06 0.00 -14.57
CA TYR A 192 6.63 -0.21 -14.80
C TYR A 192 6.16 0.48 -16.07
N HIS A 193 6.73 1.65 -16.36
CA HIS A 193 6.55 2.39 -17.61
C HIS A 193 7.66 3.45 -17.72
N PRO A 194 8.23 3.69 -18.93
CA PRO A 194 9.29 4.70 -19.11
C PRO A 194 8.90 6.11 -18.67
N LYS A 195 7.61 6.43 -18.71
CA LYS A 195 7.03 7.70 -18.31
C LYS A 195 6.45 7.71 -16.90
N SER A 196 6.40 6.57 -16.23
CA SER A 196 6.07 6.52 -14.81
C SER A 196 7.25 7.09 -14.03
N CYS A 197 7.32 8.40 -13.96
CA CYS A 197 8.27 9.05 -13.10
C CYS A 197 7.92 8.74 -11.63
N ALA A 198 8.87 8.99 -10.75
CA ALA A 198 8.80 8.82 -9.31
C ALA A 198 7.66 9.63 -8.63
N ILE A 199 6.43 9.51 -9.10
CA ILE A 199 5.35 10.45 -8.79
C ILE A 199 4.49 9.97 -7.65
N VAL A 200 4.81 8.87 -6.97
CA VAL A 200 3.79 8.34 -6.11
C VAL A 200 4.25 7.90 -4.75
N ASN A 201 3.66 8.57 -3.77
CA ASN A 201 3.89 8.39 -2.35
C ASN A 201 3.39 7.06 -1.75
N ASN A 202 2.75 6.18 -2.51
CA ASN A 202 2.24 4.93 -1.99
C ASN A 202 3.05 3.74 -2.51
N LEU A 203 4.27 3.60 -1.97
CA LEU A 203 5.02 2.34 -2.06
C LEU A 203 4.36 1.32 -1.14
N ARG A 204 3.16 0.89 -1.52
CA ARG A 204 2.38 0.05 -0.66
C ARG A 204 2.79 -1.40 -0.85
N LEU A 205 3.41 -1.92 0.18
CA LEU A 205 3.61 -3.34 0.36
C LEU A 205 2.50 -3.83 1.31
N LEU A 206 1.65 -4.69 0.82
CA LEU A 206 0.62 -5.36 1.60
C LEU A 206 1.05 -6.80 1.82
N GLU A 207 1.10 -7.21 3.06
CA GLU A 207 1.30 -8.61 3.42
C GLU A 207 -0.06 -9.24 3.74
N HIS A 208 -0.33 -10.38 3.11
CA HIS A 208 -1.55 -11.14 3.33
C HIS A 208 -1.27 -12.62 3.14
N GLU A 209 -1.60 -13.44 4.16
CA GLU A 209 -1.39 -14.91 4.16
C GLU A 209 0.05 -15.35 3.82
N GLY A 210 1.04 -14.59 4.29
CA GLY A 210 2.46 -14.86 4.03
C GLY A 210 2.94 -14.49 2.63
N GLU A 211 2.07 -13.92 1.79
CA GLU A 211 2.41 -13.37 0.48
C GLU A 211 2.51 -11.85 0.56
N ILE A 212 3.44 -11.27 -0.17
CA ILE A 212 3.65 -9.82 -0.22
C ILE A 212 3.20 -9.32 -1.58
N TYR A 213 2.26 -8.38 -1.57
CA TYR A 213 1.75 -7.74 -2.76
C TYR A 213 2.25 -6.31 -2.86
N PHE A 214 2.47 -5.87 -4.08
CA PHE A 214 2.89 -4.54 -4.40
C PHE A 214 1.98 -3.92 -5.46
N SER A 215 1.33 -2.82 -5.12
CA SER A 215 0.62 -1.97 -6.07
C SER A 215 1.54 -0.82 -6.44
N PRO A 216 2.09 -0.80 -7.66
CA PRO A 216 2.84 0.36 -8.12
C PRO A 216 1.91 1.57 -8.22
N SER A 217 2.46 2.70 -8.48
CA SER A 217 1.79 4.00 -8.52
C SER A 217 0.40 4.04 -9.20
N TYR A 218 -0.32 5.13 -9.02
CA TYR A 218 -1.66 5.47 -9.57
C TYR A 218 -1.84 5.32 -11.08
N ILE A 219 -0.77 5.06 -11.82
CA ILE A 219 -0.79 4.94 -13.27
C ILE A 219 -0.50 3.51 -13.72
N CYS A 220 -0.33 2.59 -12.79
CA CYS A 220 -0.12 1.19 -13.12
C CYS A 220 -1.41 0.43 -12.86
N ASP A 221 -1.93 -0.21 -13.86
CA ASP A 221 -3.14 -1.03 -13.80
C ASP A 221 -2.94 -2.38 -13.12
N THR A 222 -1.69 -2.78 -12.92
CA THR A 222 -1.29 -4.12 -12.48
C THR A 222 -0.90 -4.17 -11.00
N LEU A 223 -1.38 -5.18 -10.29
CA LEU A 223 -0.91 -5.60 -8.98
C LEU A 223 0.13 -6.71 -9.15
N TYR A 224 1.20 -6.62 -8.39
CA TYR A 224 2.29 -7.59 -8.40
C TYR A 224 2.38 -8.34 -7.08
N ARG A 225 2.86 -9.57 -7.13
CA ARG A 225 3.31 -10.35 -5.99
C ARG A 225 4.84 -10.38 -5.96
N VAL A 226 5.41 -10.31 -4.78
CA VAL A 226 6.85 -10.49 -4.58
C VAL A 226 7.16 -11.98 -4.51
N ASN A 227 7.81 -12.52 -5.53
CA ASN A 227 8.39 -13.87 -5.46
C ASN A 227 9.70 -13.78 -4.69
N THR A 228 9.63 -14.14 -3.40
CA THR A 228 10.78 -14.05 -2.48
C THR A 228 11.86 -15.08 -2.76
N ALA A 229 11.54 -16.19 -3.40
CA ALA A 229 12.51 -17.23 -3.76
C ALA A 229 13.34 -16.84 -5.00
N GLU A 230 12.69 -16.23 -5.98
CA GLU A 230 13.34 -15.81 -7.24
C GLU A 230 13.72 -14.32 -7.24
N HIS A 231 13.42 -13.58 -6.16
CA HIS A 231 13.69 -12.17 -6.00
C HIS A 231 13.17 -11.35 -7.19
N ARG A 232 11.90 -11.55 -7.55
CA ARG A 232 11.26 -10.85 -8.67
C ARG A 232 9.82 -10.48 -8.35
N MET A 233 9.30 -9.47 -9.07
CA MET A 233 7.88 -9.12 -9.09
C MET A 233 7.17 -9.96 -10.14
N GLU A 234 6.03 -10.56 -9.79
CA GLU A 234 5.18 -11.33 -10.68
C GLU A 234 3.82 -10.64 -10.80
N PRO A 235 3.31 -10.37 -12.00
CA PRO A 235 1.99 -9.80 -12.18
C PRO A 235 0.92 -10.80 -11.70
N VAL A 236 -0.03 -10.34 -10.90
CA VAL A 236 -1.14 -11.15 -10.37
C VAL A 236 -2.43 -10.84 -11.10
N ILE A 237 -2.76 -9.56 -11.20
CA ILE A 237 -4.01 -9.07 -11.76
C ILE A 237 -3.81 -7.67 -12.33
N ALA A 238 -4.46 -7.38 -13.45
CA ALA A 238 -4.51 -6.05 -14.05
C ALA A 238 -5.95 -5.59 -14.22
N PHE A 239 -6.19 -4.29 -14.01
CA PHE A 239 -7.49 -3.64 -14.19
C PHE A 239 -7.37 -2.66 -15.37
N HIS A 240 -7.99 -2.98 -16.47
CA HIS A 240 -7.89 -2.18 -17.69
C HIS A 240 -9.22 -1.49 -18.02
N SER A 241 -9.15 -0.19 -18.30
CA SER A 241 -10.27 0.60 -18.79
C SER A 241 -9.84 1.44 -19.99
N GLU A 242 -10.71 1.58 -20.97
CA GLU A 242 -10.47 2.51 -22.10
C GLU A 242 -10.48 3.99 -21.66
N GLU A 243 -11.10 4.26 -20.51
CA GLU A 243 -11.16 5.61 -19.92
C GLU A 243 -10.01 5.90 -18.96
N ASP A 244 -9.10 4.95 -18.78
CA ASP A 244 -7.91 5.13 -17.94
C ASP A 244 -6.88 6.06 -18.61
N ILE A 245 -5.92 6.50 -17.81
CA ILE A 245 -4.82 7.32 -18.31
C ILE A 245 -3.93 6.47 -19.21
N ASN A 246 -3.78 6.94 -20.44
CA ASN A 246 -2.80 6.38 -21.34
C ASN A 246 -1.46 7.12 -21.18
N LEU A 247 -0.49 6.46 -20.54
CA LEU A 247 0.85 7.01 -20.34
C LEU A 247 1.58 7.31 -21.64
N ASP A 248 1.26 6.59 -22.74
CA ASP A 248 1.86 6.83 -24.03
C ASP A 248 1.47 8.20 -24.61
N GLU A 249 0.33 8.75 -24.21
CA GLU A 249 -0.14 10.07 -24.60
C GLU A 249 0.53 11.19 -23.79
N MET A 250 1.25 10.87 -22.70
CA MET A 250 1.92 11.86 -21.89
C MET A 250 3.28 12.26 -22.50
N PRO A 251 3.74 13.52 -22.27
CA PRO A 251 5.03 13.96 -22.79
C PRO A 251 6.20 13.25 -22.13
N ASP A 252 7.29 13.08 -22.89
CA ASP A 252 8.55 12.58 -22.35
C ASP A 252 9.14 13.58 -21.34
N GLY A 253 9.78 13.07 -20.30
CA GLY A 253 10.41 13.91 -19.27
C GLY A 253 9.42 14.66 -18.37
N MET A 254 8.22 14.12 -18.22
CA MET A 254 7.18 14.69 -17.36
C MET A 254 7.69 14.93 -15.94
N THR A 255 7.48 16.16 -15.45
CA THR A 255 7.78 16.53 -14.07
C THR A 255 6.63 16.18 -13.13
N PHE A 256 6.92 16.11 -11.82
CA PHE A 256 5.87 15.97 -10.80
C PHE A 256 4.80 17.05 -10.89
N GLN A 257 5.19 18.30 -11.08
CA GLN A 257 4.24 19.40 -11.21
C GLN A 257 3.31 19.23 -12.41
N TYR A 258 3.84 18.85 -13.58
CA TYR A 258 3.03 18.61 -14.78
C TYR A 258 2.01 17.49 -14.54
N TYR A 259 2.43 16.43 -13.85
CA TYR A 259 1.54 15.34 -13.53
C TYR A 259 0.40 15.75 -12.59
N VAL A 260 0.72 16.50 -11.53
CA VAL A 260 -0.31 17.04 -10.63
C VAL A 260 -1.29 17.93 -11.39
N GLU A 261 -0.78 18.81 -12.25
CA GLU A 261 -1.61 19.66 -13.11
C GLU A 261 -2.49 18.82 -14.05
N TYR A 262 -1.95 17.75 -14.61
CA TYR A 262 -2.72 16.84 -15.46
C TYR A 262 -3.83 16.15 -14.67
N MET A 263 -3.53 15.59 -13.49
CA MET A 263 -4.51 14.97 -12.60
C MET A 263 -5.64 15.92 -12.21
N MET A 264 -5.33 17.17 -11.95
CA MET A 264 -6.31 18.20 -11.56
C MET A 264 -7.21 18.65 -12.73
N ASN A 265 -6.82 18.40 -13.97
CA ASN A 265 -7.53 18.91 -15.15
C ASN A 265 -8.16 17.82 -16.03
N THR A 266 -7.75 16.56 -15.88
CA THR A 266 -8.30 15.46 -16.68
C THR A 266 -9.63 14.97 -16.13
N GLU A 267 -10.51 14.49 -17.04
CA GLU A 267 -11.75 13.79 -16.70
C GLU A 267 -11.56 12.27 -16.56
N LYS A 268 -10.35 11.78 -16.84
CA LYS A 268 -10.03 10.36 -16.74
C LYS A 268 -9.96 9.89 -15.29
N MET A 269 -10.26 8.62 -15.07
CA MET A 269 -10.11 7.96 -13.77
C MET A 269 -8.67 7.47 -13.58
N PHE A 270 -8.22 7.50 -12.33
CA PHE A 270 -6.93 6.96 -11.92
C PHE A 270 -7.15 5.67 -11.13
N MET A 271 -6.44 4.62 -11.51
CA MET A 271 -6.37 3.37 -10.75
C MET A 271 -5.42 3.57 -9.56
N LEU A 272 -5.97 3.92 -8.39
CA LEU A 272 -5.17 4.30 -7.23
C LEU A 272 -4.40 3.13 -6.63
N ASP A 273 -5.12 2.20 -6.04
CA ASP A 273 -4.54 1.06 -5.33
C ASP A 273 -5.31 -0.22 -5.65
N LYS A 274 -4.68 -1.35 -5.44
CA LYS A 274 -5.25 -2.65 -5.74
C LYS A 274 -5.03 -3.59 -4.57
N VAL A 275 -6.02 -4.42 -4.31
CA VAL A 275 -5.98 -5.44 -3.27
C VAL A 275 -6.43 -6.76 -3.88
N HIS A 276 -5.65 -7.80 -3.65
CA HIS A 276 -5.97 -9.18 -4.00
C HIS A 276 -6.17 -9.98 -2.72
N LEU A 277 -7.30 -10.64 -2.63
CA LEU A 277 -7.66 -11.57 -1.56
C LEU A 277 -8.10 -12.90 -2.17
N PRO A 278 -8.10 -14.00 -1.42
CA PRO A 278 -8.52 -15.31 -1.94
C PRO A 278 -9.92 -15.33 -2.54
N HIS A 279 -10.81 -14.46 -2.07
CA HIS A 279 -12.22 -14.45 -2.44
C HIS A 279 -12.66 -13.18 -3.17
N ALA A 280 -11.79 -12.17 -3.28
CA ALA A 280 -12.16 -10.89 -3.89
C ALA A 280 -10.95 -10.11 -4.39
N ASP A 281 -11.12 -9.37 -5.47
CA ASP A 281 -10.16 -8.37 -5.93
C ASP A 281 -10.81 -7.00 -5.95
N PHE A 282 -10.01 -6.01 -5.58
CA PHE A 282 -10.42 -4.62 -5.56
C PHE A 282 -9.44 -3.75 -6.33
N CYS A 283 -9.96 -2.80 -7.11
CA CYS A 283 -9.21 -1.67 -7.60
C CYS A 283 -9.92 -0.38 -7.20
N PHE A 284 -9.23 0.46 -6.47
CA PHE A 284 -9.74 1.75 -6.02
C PHE A 284 -9.45 2.79 -7.09
N MET A 285 -10.44 3.63 -7.41
CA MET A 285 -10.35 4.59 -8.49
C MET A 285 -10.73 5.99 -8.00
N ALA A 286 -10.12 7.01 -8.58
CA ALA A 286 -10.54 8.39 -8.35
C ALA A 286 -10.37 9.25 -9.62
N ASN A 287 -11.25 10.24 -9.76
CA ASN A 287 -11.05 11.40 -10.60
C ASN A 287 -10.87 12.62 -9.70
N VAL A 288 -9.69 13.23 -9.77
CA VAL A 288 -9.32 14.34 -8.86
C VAL A 288 -10.07 15.62 -9.23
N LYS A 289 -10.24 15.91 -10.53
CA LYS A 289 -10.94 17.10 -11.03
C LYS A 289 -12.39 17.13 -10.54
N ASP A 290 -13.11 16.04 -10.72
CA ASP A 290 -14.53 15.95 -10.39
C ASP A 290 -14.79 15.53 -8.94
N LYS A 291 -13.72 15.22 -8.16
CA LYS A 291 -13.81 14.68 -6.81
C LYS A 291 -14.67 13.41 -6.72
N LYS A 292 -14.63 12.60 -7.77
CA LYS A 292 -15.33 11.32 -7.83
C LYS A 292 -14.40 10.20 -7.39
N GLY A 293 -14.94 9.24 -6.68
CA GLY A 293 -14.24 8.01 -6.33
C GLY A 293 -15.10 6.80 -6.67
N GLY A 294 -14.44 5.65 -6.75
CA GLY A 294 -15.12 4.41 -7.02
C GLY A 294 -14.25 3.18 -6.71
N VAL A 295 -14.84 2.03 -6.87
CA VAL A 295 -14.16 0.75 -6.71
C VAL A 295 -14.63 -0.25 -7.76
N VAL A 296 -13.67 -0.97 -8.31
CA VAL A 296 -13.92 -2.21 -9.05
C VAL A 296 -13.83 -3.34 -8.06
N TYR A 297 -14.83 -4.17 -8.03
CA TYR A 297 -14.91 -5.39 -7.24
C TYR A 297 -15.04 -6.60 -8.16
N ARG A 298 -14.19 -7.61 -7.97
CA ARG A 298 -14.35 -8.93 -8.60
C ARG A 298 -14.52 -9.97 -7.50
N ASP A 299 -15.60 -10.74 -7.57
CA ASP A 299 -15.84 -11.83 -6.63
C ASP A 299 -15.05 -13.11 -7.00
N LYS A 300 -15.09 -14.11 -6.11
CA LYS A 300 -14.44 -15.43 -6.30
C LYS A 300 -14.93 -16.21 -7.53
N HIS A 301 -16.07 -15.84 -8.10
CA HIS A 301 -16.63 -16.45 -9.31
C HIS A 301 -16.23 -15.69 -10.58
N GLY A 302 -15.41 -14.63 -10.44
CA GLY A 302 -14.95 -13.80 -11.54
C GLY A 302 -15.94 -12.73 -11.99
N LYS A 303 -17.07 -12.53 -11.27
CA LYS A 303 -18.03 -11.49 -11.61
C LYS A 303 -17.49 -10.13 -11.20
N VAL A 304 -17.42 -9.23 -12.17
CA VAL A 304 -16.93 -7.86 -11.98
C VAL A 304 -18.10 -6.91 -11.82
N LYS A 305 -17.99 -5.99 -10.87
CA LYS A 305 -18.88 -4.86 -10.67
C LYS A 305 -18.04 -3.59 -10.48
N VAL A 306 -18.51 -2.50 -11.03
CA VAL A 306 -17.90 -1.17 -10.88
C VAL A 306 -18.88 -0.29 -10.13
N TYR A 307 -18.36 0.34 -9.07
CA TYR A 307 -19.16 1.22 -8.22
C TYR A 307 -18.60 2.62 -8.19
N TYR A 308 -19.46 3.65 -8.16
CA TYR A 308 -19.07 5.00 -7.77
C TYR A 308 -19.53 5.28 -6.32
N HIS A 309 -18.76 6.09 -5.61
CA HIS A 309 -19.06 6.49 -4.24
C HIS A 309 -20.33 7.36 -4.19
N LYS A 310 -21.13 7.17 -3.15
CA LYS A 310 -22.19 8.09 -2.72
C LYS A 310 -21.74 8.85 -1.48
N ASP A 311 -22.40 9.96 -1.17
CA ASP A 311 -22.03 10.82 -0.03
C ASP A 311 -21.93 10.08 1.31
N THR A 312 -22.76 9.06 1.53
CA THR A 312 -22.82 8.27 2.77
C THR A 312 -22.20 6.88 2.65
N GLN A 313 -21.90 6.42 1.43
CA GLN A 313 -21.32 5.11 1.17
C GLN A 313 -20.03 5.28 0.40
N THR A 314 -18.96 5.55 1.11
CA THR A 314 -17.61 5.60 0.59
C THR A 314 -16.86 4.32 0.92
N PHE A 315 -15.97 3.92 0.03
CA PHE A 315 -15.09 2.77 0.24
C PHE A 315 -13.67 3.21 -0.11
N PRO A 316 -12.98 3.82 0.86
CA PRO A 316 -11.65 4.37 0.63
C PRO A 316 -10.61 3.26 0.43
N VAL A 317 -9.39 3.64 0.04
CA VAL A 317 -8.26 2.72 -0.01
C VAL A 317 -7.94 2.24 1.42
N PRO A 318 -7.91 0.91 1.70
CA PRO A 318 -7.68 0.42 3.06
C PRO A 318 -6.26 0.74 3.54
N ASN A 319 -6.07 0.99 4.82
CA ASN A 319 -4.74 1.17 5.41
C ASN A 319 -3.97 -0.14 5.50
N THR A 320 -4.68 -1.24 5.73
CA THR A 320 -4.11 -2.59 5.76
C THR A 320 -5.19 -3.64 5.46
N VAL A 321 -4.73 -4.86 5.23
CA VAL A 321 -5.56 -6.05 5.07
C VAL A 321 -5.19 -7.03 6.18
N TYR A 322 -6.18 -7.66 6.78
CA TYR A 322 -5.98 -8.64 7.84
C TYR A 322 -7.04 -9.73 7.72
N GLU A 323 -6.63 -10.99 7.55
CA GLU A 323 -7.55 -12.09 7.21
C GLU A 323 -8.44 -11.71 6.01
N ASN A 324 -9.75 -11.99 6.05
CA ASN A 324 -10.72 -11.56 5.03
C ASN A 324 -11.32 -10.18 5.34
N LYS A 325 -10.51 -9.25 5.83
CA LYS A 325 -10.96 -7.93 6.28
C LYS A 325 -10.13 -6.82 5.64
N LEU A 326 -10.82 -5.74 5.28
CA LEU A 326 -10.20 -4.49 4.88
C LEU A 326 -10.30 -3.49 6.03
N VAL A 327 -9.18 -2.92 6.43
CA VAL A 327 -9.10 -2.03 7.59
C VAL A 327 -8.75 -0.62 7.15
N PHE A 328 -9.60 0.31 7.51
CA PHE A 328 -9.48 1.73 7.23
C PHE A 328 -9.35 2.50 8.54
N ALA A 329 -8.71 3.65 8.50
CA ALA A 329 -8.74 4.60 9.59
C ALA A 329 -9.52 5.83 9.15
N ALA A 330 -10.58 6.15 9.87
CA ALA A 330 -11.44 7.29 9.59
C ALA A 330 -11.41 8.30 10.74
N MET A 331 -11.42 9.58 10.40
CA MET A 331 -11.59 10.64 11.40
C MET A 331 -12.99 10.56 12.00
N PRO A 332 -13.18 10.94 13.28
CA PRO A 332 -14.48 10.91 13.96
C PRO A 332 -15.60 11.59 13.16
N GLU A 333 -15.35 12.72 12.56
CA GLU A 333 -16.28 13.50 11.73
C GLU A 333 -16.77 12.75 10.45
N HIS A 334 -15.98 11.76 9.99
CA HIS A 334 -16.38 10.91 8.88
C HIS A 334 -17.26 9.76 9.32
N ILE A 335 -17.09 9.28 10.56
CA ILE A 335 -17.90 8.20 11.14
C ILE A 335 -19.37 8.64 11.23
N GLU A 336 -19.64 9.87 11.63
CA GLU A 336 -21.01 10.42 11.72
C GLU A 336 -21.76 10.40 10.38
N LYS A 337 -21.03 10.42 9.26
CA LYS A 337 -21.59 10.45 7.90
C LYS A 337 -21.69 9.08 7.26
N MET A 338 -21.21 8.03 7.91
CA MET A 338 -21.23 6.68 7.36
C MET A 338 -22.63 6.06 7.37
N ASP A 339 -22.87 5.15 6.44
CA ASP A 339 -24.04 4.28 6.49
C ASP A 339 -23.84 3.19 7.56
N MET A 340 -24.61 3.29 8.65
CA MET A 340 -24.51 2.41 9.81
C MET A 340 -25.29 1.08 9.65
N THR A 341 -25.87 0.81 8.48
CA THR A 341 -26.75 -0.37 8.27
C THR A 341 -26.03 -1.70 8.54
N LEU A 342 -24.73 -1.78 8.24
CA LEU A 342 -23.92 -2.99 8.43
C LEU A 342 -23.07 -2.95 9.69
N VAL A 343 -23.16 -1.89 10.50
CA VAL A 343 -22.40 -1.74 11.73
C VAL A 343 -23.02 -2.58 12.83
N ASP A 344 -22.20 -3.34 13.54
CA ASP A 344 -22.65 -4.15 14.66
C ASP A 344 -23.03 -3.31 15.90
N ALA A 345 -23.85 -3.89 16.77
CA ALA A 345 -24.38 -3.18 17.95
C ALA A 345 -23.30 -2.81 18.98
N GLU A 346 -22.24 -3.61 19.08
CA GLU A 346 -21.11 -3.33 20.00
C GLU A 346 -20.32 -2.12 19.50
N SER A 347 -20.07 -2.05 18.20
CA SER A 347 -19.43 -0.90 17.56
C SER A 347 -20.20 0.40 17.78
N LEU A 348 -21.53 0.37 17.68
CA LEU A 348 -22.37 1.54 17.93
C LEU A 348 -22.26 2.02 19.39
N GLU A 349 -22.14 1.10 20.35
CA GLU A 349 -21.93 1.50 21.75
C GLU A 349 -20.52 2.05 21.99
N ARG A 350 -19.50 1.52 21.32
CA ARG A 350 -18.10 1.99 21.42
C ARG A 350 -17.90 3.43 20.94
N ILE A 351 -18.64 3.85 19.92
CA ILE A 351 -18.52 5.21 19.35
C ILE A 351 -19.44 6.25 19.98
N LYS A 352 -20.26 5.87 20.96
CA LYS A 352 -21.29 6.71 21.55
C LYS A 352 -20.77 8.03 22.15
N ASP A 353 -19.57 7.96 22.76
CA ASP A 353 -18.93 9.10 23.43
C ASP A 353 -17.75 9.67 22.60
N LEU A 354 -17.65 9.29 21.32
CA LEU A 354 -16.60 9.73 20.40
C LEU A 354 -16.68 11.24 20.18
N LYS A 355 -15.53 11.91 20.29
CA LYS A 355 -15.40 13.36 20.09
C LYS A 355 -14.68 13.66 18.79
N GLU A 356 -14.90 14.87 18.28
CA GLU A 356 -14.31 15.34 17.03
C GLU A 356 -12.77 15.40 17.08
N ASP A 357 -12.19 15.63 18.26
CA ASP A 357 -10.75 15.73 18.52
C ASP A 357 -10.11 14.41 18.98
N ASP A 358 -10.87 13.31 19.02
CA ASP A 358 -10.33 11.98 19.28
C ASP A 358 -9.49 11.46 18.09
N ASN A 359 -8.65 10.46 18.38
CA ASN A 359 -7.94 9.72 17.36
C ASN A 359 -8.90 9.08 16.34
N GLN A 360 -8.35 8.61 15.23
CA GLN A 360 -9.09 7.89 14.22
C GLN A 360 -9.78 6.65 14.81
N VAL A 361 -10.88 6.28 14.16
CA VAL A 361 -11.60 5.04 14.38
C VAL A 361 -11.16 4.04 13.30
N LEU A 362 -10.78 2.84 13.70
CA LEU A 362 -10.60 1.75 12.74
C LEU A 362 -11.98 1.29 12.28
N VAL A 363 -12.17 1.35 10.98
CA VAL A 363 -13.36 0.83 10.29
C VAL A 363 -12.96 -0.48 9.63
N ILE A 364 -13.44 -1.59 10.14
CA ILE A 364 -13.07 -2.93 9.73
C ILE A 364 -14.23 -3.54 8.97
N TYR A 365 -14.05 -3.70 7.65
CA TYR A 365 -15.02 -4.37 6.80
C TYR A 365 -14.70 -5.86 6.72
N THR A 366 -15.58 -6.71 7.23
CA THR A 366 -15.55 -8.15 6.97
C THR A 366 -16.21 -8.41 5.62
N LEU A 367 -15.50 -9.06 4.72
CA LEU A 367 -16.01 -9.36 3.39
C LEU A 367 -16.85 -10.63 3.41
N LYS A 368 -17.80 -10.72 2.49
CA LYS A 368 -18.57 -11.94 2.22
C LYS A 368 -17.69 -13.01 1.58
N ASP A 369 -17.93 -14.27 1.93
CA ASP A 369 -17.28 -15.45 1.34
C ASP A 369 -17.66 -15.69 -0.13
#